data_6640d3b3936b8d3d84b7a6dd617336ff
#
_entry.id   6640d3b3936b8d3d84b7a6dd617336ff
#
_cell.length_a   1.000
_cell.length_b   1.000
_cell.length_c   1.000
_cell.angle_alpha   90.00
_cell.angle_beta   90.00
_cell.angle_gamma   90.00
#
_symmetry.space_group_name_H-M   'P 1'
#
loop_
_entity.id
_entity.type
_entity.pdbx_description
1 polymer ?
#
loop_
_entity_poly.entity_id
_entity_poly.type
_entity_poly.pdbx_seq_one_letter_code
_entity_poly.pdbx_strand_id
1 'polypeptide(L)'
;MDTYLQMLKESLDKKIEILNQILQYEEQQQEMVKQENFDYEAFDKSVNEKVVLVDQIDALDDGFEKVYDRIRSELFLNKEKYAEQIRILQNQISEITDKNVAIQAMESRIKMAVDNRVKKDRLDLQQRRNSGKAAQSYYSNMRKLNYVDAQFMDRKK
;
A
#
# COMPACT_ATOMS: atom_id res chain seq x y z
N MET A 1 -17.02 2.68 27.28
CA MET A 1 -16.33 1.55 26.63
C MET A 1 -16.89 1.21 25.25
N ASP A 2 -18.19 1.06 25.13
CA ASP A 2 -18.79 0.68 23.83
C ASP A 2 -18.46 1.66 22.73
N THR A 3 -18.48 2.96 23.02
CA THR A 3 -18.14 4.01 22.06
C THR A 3 -16.70 3.87 21.58
N TYR A 4 -15.76 3.62 22.48
CA TYR A 4 -14.35 3.45 22.12
C TYR A 4 -14.12 2.19 21.31
N LEU A 5 -14.76 1.09 21.69
CA LEU A 5 -14.68 -0.17 20.93
C LEU A 5 -15.25 -0.01 19.54
N GLN A 6 -16.35 0.73 19.39
CA GLN A 6 -16.92 1.03 18.08
C GLN A 6 -15.98 1.90 17.25
N MET A 7 -15.32 2.87 17.84
CA MET A 7 -14.30 3.69 17.16
C MET A 7 -13.15 2.84 16.64
N LEU A 8 -12.67 1.88 17.44
CA LEU A 8 -11.61 0.96 17.02
C LEU A 8 -12.08 0.10 15.84
N LYS A 9 -13.28 -0.45 15.94
CA LYS A 9 -13.86 -1.27 14.87
C LYS A 9 -13.99 -0.49 13.57
N GLU A 10 -14.51 0.72 13.62
CA GLU A 10 -14.68 1.58 12.45
C GLU A 10 -13.33 1.97 11.83
N SER A 11 -12.34 2.22 12.68
CA SER A 11 -10.98 2.52 12.21
C SER A 11 -10.40 1.35 11.42
N LEU A 12 -10.56 0.13 11.92
CA LEU A 12 -10.10 -1.07 11.24
C LEU A 12 -10.91 -1.35 9.97
N ASP A 13 -12.22 -1.12 9.98
CA ASP A 13 -13.06 -1.24 8.79
C ASP A 13 -12.57 -0.30 7.67
N LYS A 14 -12.27 0.94 8.01
CA LYS A 14 -11.73 1.93 7.06
C LYS A 14 -10.37 1.50 6.54
N LYS A 15 -9.52 0.99 7.42
CA LYS A 15 -8.19 0.51 7.02
C LYS A 15 -8.30 -0.65 6.02
N ILE A 16 -9.21 -1.60 6.26
CA ILE A 16 -9.46 -2.72 5.34
C ILE A 16 -9.93 -2.19 3.98
N GLU A 17 -10.82 -1.23 3.98
CA GLU A 17 -11.32 -0.61 2.74
C GLU A 17 -10.18 0.04 1.94
N ILE A 18 -9.30 0.77 2.62
CA ILE A 18 -8.13 1.40 1.98
C ILE A 18 -7.16 0.33 1.45
N LEU A 19 -6.92 -0.74 2.21
CA LEU A 19 -6.08 -1.85 1.75
C LEU A 19 -6.66 -2.52 0.50
N ASN A 20 -7.98 -2.65 0.41
CA ASN A 20 -8.64 -3.15 -0.79
C ASN A 20 -8.42 -2.22 -1.99
N GLN A 21 -8.45 -0.92 -1.78
CA GLN A 21 -8.14 0.05 -2.84
C GLN A 21 -6.69 -0.08 -3.30
N ILE A 22 -5.76 -0.26 -2.37
CA ILE A 22 -4.34 -0.49 -2.70
C ILE A 22 -4.20 -1.77 -3.54
N LEU A 23 -4.88 -2.85 -3.16
CA LEU A 23 -4.87 -4.10 -3.93
C LEU A 23 -5.37 -3.90 -5.36
N GLN A 24 -6.39 -3.06 -5.55
CA GLN A 24 -6.87 -2.72 -6.89
C GLN A 24 -5.80 -2.01 -7.71
N TYR A 25 -5.07 -1.06 -7.11
CA TYR A 25 -3.93 -0.41 -7.78
C TYR A 25 -2.83 -1.41 -8.12
N GLU A 26 -2.56 -2.38 -7.23
CA GLU A 26 -1.58 -3.44 -7.52
C GLU A 26 -1.97 -4.24 -8.76
N GLU A 27 -3.23 -4.64 -8.85
CA GLU A 27 -3.75 -5.36 -10.02
C GLU A 27 -3.63 -4.53 -11.30
N GLN A 28 -4.02 -3.26 -11.24
CA GLN A 28 -3.91 -2.34 -12.36
C GLN A 28 -2.46 -2.17 -12.81
N GLN A 29 -1.54 -2.03 -11.87
CA GLN A 29 -0.12 -1.87 -12.17
C GLN A 29 0.47 -3.13 -12.81
N GLN A 30 0.06 -4.31 -12.38
CA GLN A 30 0.48 -5.56 -13.01
C GLN A 30 0.05 -5.62 -14.47
N GLU A 31 -1.16 -5.17 -14.78
CA GLU A 31 -1.66 -5.12 -16.15
C GLU A 31 -0.95 -4.05 -16.98
N MET A 32 -0.68 -2.88 -16.39
CA MET A 32 0.05 -1.80 -17.06
C MET A 32 1.41 -2.24 -17.56
N VAL A 33 2.15 -2.98 -16.73
CA VAL A 33 3.50 -3.44 -17.08
C VAL A 33 3.50 -4.42 -18.26
N LYS A 34 2.40 -5.14 -18.44
CA LYS A 34 2.26 -6.13 -19.53
C LYS A 34 1.92 -5.52 -20.88
N GLN A 35 1.51 -4.25 -20.92
CA GLN A 35 1.10 -3.60 -22.16
C GLN A 35 2.29 -3.45 -23.12
N GLU A 36 2.03 -3.55 -24.42
CA GLU A 36 3.06 -3.40 -25.43
C GLU A 36 3.76 -2.05 -25.31
N ASN A 37 2.98 -0.99 -25.16
CA ASN A 37 3.49 0.36 -24.88
C ASN A 37 3.26 0.69 -23.41
N PHE A 38 4.32 0.63 -22.59
CA PHE A 38 4.22 0.94 -21.17
C PHE A 38 4.08 2.45 -20.97
N ASP A 39 2.94 2.87 -20.44
CA ASP A 39 2.68 4.27 -20.09
C ASP A 39 3.29 4.60 -18.73
N TYR A 40 4.50 5.14 -18.75
CA TYR A 40 5.24 5.53 -17.54
C TYR A 40 4.52 6.61 -16.74
N GLU A 41 3.85 7.55 -17.41
CA GLU A 41 3.13 8.62 -16.73
C GLU A 41 1.91 8.09 -15.99
N ALA A 42 1.14 7.21 -16.61
CA ALA A 42 -0.02 6.59 -15.97
C ALA A 42 0.40 5.72 -14.78
N PHE A 43 1.49 4.98 -14.93
CA PHE A 43 2.04 4.18 -13.84
C PHE A 43 2.48 5.06 -12.67
N ASP A 44 3.23 6.12 -12.94
CA ASP A 44 3.69 7.08 -11.94
C ASP A 44 2.52 7.73 -11.20
N LYS A 45 1.46 8.07 -11.92
CA LYS A 45 0.24 8.59 -11.31
C LYS A 45 -0.37 7.58 -10.33
N SER A 46 -0.43 6.31 -10.71
CA SER A 46 -0.96 5.25 -9.83
C SER A 46 -0.10 5.07 -8.57
N VAL A 47 1.22 5.21 -8.69
CA VAL A 47 2.14 5.18 -7.56
C VAL A 47 1.82 6.32 -6.58
N ASN A 48 1.64 7.54 -7.09
CA ASN A 48 1.32 8.70 -6.27
C ASN A 48 -0.04 8.53 -5.56
N GLU A 49 -1.02 7.96 -6.21
CA GLU A 49 -2.32 7.67 -5.61
C GLU A 49 -2.21 6.64 -4.48
N LYS A 50 -1.34 5.64 -4.63
CA LYS A 50 -1.07 4.68 -3.54
C LYS A 50 -0.40 5.36 -2.34
N VAL A 51 0.49 6.32 -2.56
CA VAL A 51 1.12 7.08 -1.47
C VAL A 51 0.07 7.79 -0.63
N VAL A 52 -0.92 8.40 -1.26
CA VAL A 52 -2.02 9.07 -0.56
C VAL A 52 -2.79 8.07 0.32
N LEU A 53 -3.05 6.87 -0.20
CA LEU A 53 -3.74 5.82 0.56
C LEU A 53 -2.90 5.34 1.76
N VAL A 54 -1.59 5.19 1.58
CA VAL A 54 -0.69 4.82 2.69
C VAL A 54 -0.69 5.90 3.76
N ASP A 55 -0.69 7.17 3.40
CA ASP A 55 -0.78 8.28 4.35
C ASP A 55 -2.08 8.25 5.14
N GLN A 56 -3.19 7.89 4.50
CA GLN A 56 -4.48 7.71 5.18
C GLN A 56 -4.42 6.56 6.20
N ILE A 57 -3.75 5.47 5.87
CA ILE A 57 -3.55 4.34 6.79
C ILE A 57 -2.76 4.80 8.02
N ASP A 58 -1.69 5.56 7.83
CA ASP A 58 -0.89 6.07 8.94
C ASP A 58 -1.74 6.92 9.88
N ALA A 59 -2.60 7.78 9.35
CA ALA A 59 -3.51 8.60 10.16
C ALA A 59 -4.51 7.73 10.94
N LEU A 60 -5.03 6.67 10.31
CA LEU A 60 -5.93 5.73 10.99
C LEU A 60 -5.21 4.97 12.10
N ASP A 61 -3.98 4.54 11.87
CA ASP A 61 -3.18 3.81 12.85
C ASP A 61 -2.87 4.70 14.06
N ASP A 62 -2.54 5.97 13.84
CA ASP A 62 -2.33 6.92 14.94
C ASP A 62 -3.59 7.11 15.77
N GLY A 63 -4.73 7.27 15.12
CA GLY A 63 -6.02 7.39 15.79
C GLY A 63 -6.39 6.14 16.58
N PHE A 64 -6.19 4.98 15.99
CA PHE A 64 -6.43 3.67 16.62
C PHE A 64 -5.58 3.53 17.90
N GLU A 65 -4.29 3.82 17.79
CA GLU A 65 -3.35 3.70 18.92
C GLU A 65 -3.76 4.57 20.09
N LYS A 66 -4.16 5.82 19.83
CA LYS A 66 -4.60 6.75 20.86
C LYS A 66 -5.84 6.26 21.60
N VAL A 67 -6.81 5.73 20.89
CA VAL A 67 -8.04 5.19 21.49
C VAL A 67 -7.73 3.90 22.27
N TYR A 68 -6.94 3.02 21.67
CA TYR A 68 -6.56 1.75 22.29
C TYR A 68 -5.79 1.97 23.58
N ASP A 69 -4.87 2.91 23.63
CA ASP A 69 -4.09 3.23 24.84
C ASP A 69 -4.98 3.66 25.99
N ARG A 70 -6.09 4.31 25.71
CA ARG A 70 -7.05 4.73 26.73
C ARG A 70 -7.79 3.56 27.37
N ILE A 71 -8.08 2.51 26.61
CA ILE A 71 -9.00 1.46 27.03
C ILE A 71 -8.32 0.10 27.27
N ARG A 72 -7.06 -0.05 26.89
CA ARG A 72 -6.37 -1.35 26.96
C ARG A 72 -6.36 -1.97 28.35
N SER A 73 -6.18 -1.17 29.39
CA SER A 73 -6.18 -1.65 30.78
C SER A 73 -7.54 -2.22 31.16
N GLU A 74 -8.62 -1.51 30.84
CA GLU A 74 -9.97 -1.96 31.11
C GLU A 74 -10.32 -3.22 30.31
N LEU A 75 -9.92 -3.27 29.04
CA LEU A 75 -10.09 -4.47 28.21
C LEU A 75 -9.36 -5.67 28.79
N PHE A 76 -8.12 -5.46 29.23
CA PHE A 76 -7.30 -6.51 29.82
C PHE A 76 -7.91 -7.08 31.11
N LEU A 77 -8.44 -6.19 31.97
CA LEU A 77 -9.04 -6.57 33.25
C LEU A 77 -10.43 -7.22 33.07
N ASN A 78 -11.11 -6.97 31.95
CA ASN A 78 -12.49 -7.41 31.71
C ASN A 78 -12.60 -8.18 30.38
N LYS A 79 -11.67 -9.07 30.10
CA LYS A 79 -11.62 -9.83 28.84
C LYS A 79 -12.91 -10.59 28.55
N GLU A 80 -13.50 -11.18 29.58
CA GLU A 80 -14.74 -11.96 29.40
C GLU A 80 -15.92 -11.07 29.03
N LYS A 81 -16.02 -9.90 29.66
CA LYS A 81 -17.09 -8.95 29.40
C LYS A 81 -17.06 -8.45 27.93
N TYR A 82 -15.87 -8.23 27.38
CA TYR A 82 -15.69 -7.71 26.03
C TYR A 82 -15.21 -8.75 25.03
N ALA A 83 -15.40 -10.03 25.35
CA ALA A 83 -14.87 -11.14 24.55
C ALA A 83 -15.33 -11.08 23.09
N GLU A 84 -16.59 -10.77 22.83
CA GLU A 84 -17.12 -10.70 21.46
C GLU A 84 -16.50 -9.56 20.68
N GLN A 85 -16.40 -8.38 21.28
CA GLN A 85 -15.80 -7.20 20.65
C GLN A 85 -14.31 -7.44 20.37
N ILE A 86 -13.59 -8.05 21.32
CA ILE A 86 -12.18 -8.40 21.16
C ILE A 86 -12.03 -9.38 19.98
N ARG A 87 -12.90 -10.38 19.88
CA ARG A 87 -12.87 -11.35 18.78
C ARG A 87 -13.06 -10.67 17.43
N ILE A 88 -13.99 -9.73 17.34
CA ILE A 88 -14.24 -8.96 16.10
C ILE A 88 -12.97 -8.18 15.70
N LEU A 89 -12.36 -7.48 16.65
CA LEU A 89 -11.13 -6.72 16.39
C LEU A 89 -9.98 -7.63 15.96
N GLN A 90 -9.82 -8.78 16.61
CA GLN A 90 -8.79 -9.76 16.26
C GLN A 90 -8.99 -10.29 14.85
N ASN A 91 -10.24 -10.57 14.45
CA ASN A 91 -10.56 -11.03 13.10
C ASN A 91 -10.23 -9.95 12.06
N GLN A 92 -10.53 -8.69 12.35
CA GLN A 92 -10.18 -7.57 11.48
C GLN A 92 -8.66 -7.43 11.34
N ILE A 93 -7.93 -7.53 12.44
CA ILE A 93 -6.46 -7.47 12.42
C ILE A 93 -5.86 -8.61 11.61
N SER A 94 -6.43 -9.82 11.73
CA SER A 94 -6.01 -10.97 10.93
C SER A 94 -6.24 -10.72 9.44
N GLU A 95 -7.38 -10.19 9.06
CA GLU A 95 -7.68 -9.83 7.66
C GLU A 95 -6.70 -8.77 7.14
N ILE A 96 -6.41 -7.76 7.95
CA ILE A 96 -5.44 -6.71 7.61
C ILE A 96 -4.05 -7.31 7.38
N THR A 97 -3.63 -8.22 8.24
CA THR A 97 -2.33 -8.91 8.11
C THR A 97 -2.26 -9.68 6.81
N ASP A 98 -3.29 -10.42 6.46
CA ASP A 98 -3.35 -11.17 5.21
C ASP A 98 -3.28 -10.25 3.98
N LYS A 99 -3.98 -9.13 4.01
CA LYS A 99 -3.94 -8.14 2.94
C LYS A 99 -2.58 -7.48 2.82
N ASN A 100 -1.93 -7.17 3.93
CA ASN A 100 -0.58 -6.61 3.94
C ASN A 100 0.43 -7.59 3.30
N VAL A 101 0.33 -8.87 3.61
CA VAL A 101 1.19 -9.90 3.00
C VAL A 101 0.96 -9.97 1.49
N ALA A 102 -0.30 -9.96 1.07
CA ALA A 102 -0.66 -9.97 -0.36
C ALA A 102 -0.10 -8.74 -1.09
N ILE A 103 -0.25 -7.56 -0.51
CA ILE A 103 0.26 -6.30 -1.07
C ILE A 103 1.78 -6.38 -1.23
N GLN A 104 2.50 -6.83 -0.20
CA GLN A 104 3.96 -6.95 -0.25
C GLN A 104 4.41 -7.90 -1.36
N ALA A 105 3.73 -9.03 -1.52
CA ALA A 105 4.05 -9.99 -2.57
C ALA A 105 3.82 -9.38 -3.96
N MET A 106 2.72 -8.66 -4.14
CA MET A 106 2.40 -7.99 -5.42
C MET A 106 3.38 -6.87 -5.72
N GLU A 107 3.74 -6.05 -4.70
CA GLU A 107 4.73 -4.97 -4.85
C GLU A 107 6.07 -5.53 -5.36
N SER A 108 6.52 -6.63 -4.79
CA SER A 108 7.78 -7.27 -5.21
C SER A 108 7.72 -7.72 -6.66
N ARG A 109 6.62 -8.33 -7.08
CA ARG A 109 6.42 -8.77 -8.47
C ARG A 109 6.37 -7.60 -9.44
N ILE A 110 5.64 -6.55 -9.07
CA ILE A 110 5.51 -5.34 -9.89
C ILE A 110 6.87 -4.68 -10.05
N LYS A 111 7.63 -4.55 -8.95
CA LYS A 111 8.97 -3.98 -8.98
C LYS A 111 9.87 -4.73 -9.95
N MET A 112 9.90 -6.05 -9.87
CA MET A 112 10.68 -6.87 -10.80
C MET A 112 10.22 -6.69 -12.24
N ALA A 113 8.91 -6.68 -12.47
CA ALA A 113 8.35 -6.50 -13.81
C ALA A 113 8.68 -5.12 -14.38
N VAL A 114 8.61 -4.07 -13.57
CA VAL A 114 8.98 -2.71 -13.98
C VAL A 114 10.47 -2.63 -14.27
N ASP A 115 11.32 -3.19 -13.43
CA ASP A 115 12.77 -3.19 -13.65
C ASP A 115 13.13 -3.88 -14.97
N ASN A 116 12.51 -5.01 -15.25
CA ASN A 116 12.72 -5.75 -16.51
C ASN A 116 12.21 -4.94 -17.71
N ARG A 117 11.05 -4.28 -17.56
CA ARG A 117 10.49 -3.45 -18.63
C ARG A 117 11.35 -2.23 -18.90
N VAL A 118 11.86 -1.61 -17.85
CA VAL A 118 12.77 -0.48 -17.94
C VAL A 118 14.04 -0.87 -18.69
N LYS A 119 14.62 -2.03 -18.39
CA LYS A 119 15.80 -2.54 -19.10
C LYS A 119 15.52 -2.79 -20.57
N LYS A 120 14.37 -3.38 -20.89
CA LYS A 120 13.95 -3.63 -22.27
C LYS A 120 13.81 -2.33 -23.06
N ASP A 121 13.09 -1.35 -22.47
CA ASP A 121 12.86 -0.05 -23.12
C ASP A 121 14.16 0.73 -23.31
N ARG A 122 15.11 0.58 -22.39
CA ARG A 122 16.45 1.18 -22.48
C ARG A 122 17.23 0.60 -23.67
N LEU A 123 17.18 -0.70 -23.87
CA LEU A 123 17.82 -1.34 -25.03
C LEU A 123 17.17 -0.86 -26.33
N ASP A 124 15.85 -0.76 -26.39
CA ASP A 124 15.12 -0.25 -27.54
C ASP A 124 15.52 1.20 -27.86
N LEU A 125 15.66 2.04 -26.81
CA LEU A 125 16.10 3.43 -26.97
C LEU A 125 17.53 3.52 -27.52
N GLN A 126 18.44 2.66 -27.06
CA GLN A 126 19.80 2.60 -27.57
C GLN A 126 19.83 2.20 -29.05
N GLN A 127 19.01 1.21 -29.43
CA GLN A 127 18.88 0.76 -30.82
C GLN A 127 18.31 1.84 -31.74
N ARG A 128 17.36 2.63 -31.22
CA ARG A 128 16.70 3.70 -31.99
C ARG A 128 17.49 5.01 -31.99
N ARG A 129 18.57 5.13 -31.22
CA ARG A 129 19.33 6.37 -31.05
C ARG A 129 18.45 7.54 -30.66
N ASN A 130 17.55 7.34 -29.70
CA ASN A 130 16.57 8.34 -29.28
C ASN A 130 17.19 9.52 -28.53
N SER A 131 16.43 10.62 -28.49
CA SER A 131 16.84 11.91 -27.91
C SER A 131 17.02 11.84 -26.39
N GLY A 132 17.84 12.75 -25.84
CA GLY A 132 18.05 12.87 -24.41
C GLY A 132 16.80 13.17 -23.60
N LYS A 133 15.76 13.74 -24.24
CA LYS A 133 14.47 14.02 -23.58
C LYS A 133 13.74 12.74 -23.16
N ALA A 134 13.71 11.72 -24.02
CA ALA A 134 13.11 10.43 -23.69
C ALA A 134 13.87 9.74 -22.55
N ALA A 135 15.20 9.78 -22.59
CA ALA A 135 16.03 9.21 -21.53
C ALA A 135 15.81 9.91 -20.20
N GLN A 136 15.65 11.22 -20.19
CA GLN A 136 15.41 12.00 -18.99
C GLN A 136 14.07 11.64 -18.34
N SER A 137 13.02 11.50 -19.13
CA SER A 137 11.69 11.09 -18.65
C SER A 137 11.77 9.70 -18.01
N TYR A 138 12.46 8.78 -18.64
CA TYR A 138 12.70 7.43 -18.19
C TYR A 138 13.39 7.41 -16.81
N TYR A 139 14.49 8.13 -16.64
CA TYR A 139 15.20 8.20 -15.37
C TYR A 139 14.38 8.87 -14.27
N SER A 140 13.58 9.86 -14.62
CA SER A 140 12.70 10.52 -13.67
C SER A 140 11.67 9.54 -13.10
N ASN A 141 11.02 8.76 -13.96
CA ASN A 141 10.04 7.75 -13.53
C ASN A 141 10.68 6.67 -12.64
N MET A 142 11.86 6.19 -13.01
CA MET A 142 12.59 5.20 -12.23
C MET A 142 12.93 5.71 -10.82
N ARG A 143 13.34 6.97 -10.69
CA ARG A 143 13.63 7.57 -9.37
C ARG A 143 12.39 7.67 -8.49
N LYS A 144 11.25 8.05 -9.08
CA LYS A 144 9.98 8.14 -8.35
C LYS A 144 9.53 6.78 -7.83
N LEU A 145 9.66 5.74 -8.64
CA LEU A 145 9.32 4.37 -8.22
C LEU A 145 10.18 3.91 -7.05
N ASN A 146 11.48 4.15 -7.10
CA ASN A 146 12.39 3.80 -6.01
C ASN A 146 12.04 4.52 -4.72
N TYR A 147 11.69 5.80 -4.79
CA TYR A 147 11.28 6.59 -3.64
C TYR A 147 10.02 6.03 -2.98
N VAL A 148 9.01 5.70 -3.76
CA VAL A 148 7.74 5.17 -3.25
C VAL A 148 7.95 3.80 -2.61
N ASP A 149 8.73 2.91 -3.24
CA ASP A 149 9.05 1.60 -2.70
C ASP A 149 9.70 1.72 -1.31
N ALA A 150 10.68 2.61 -1.18
CA ALA A 150 11.37 2.83 0.09
C ALA A 150 10.40 3.31 1.18
N GLN A 151 9.55 4.27 0.87
CA GLN A 151 8.54 4.78 1.81
C GLN A 151 7.54 3.69 2.21
N PHE A 152 7.06 2.94 1.23
CA PHE A 152 6.07 1.90 1.46
C PHE A 152 6.61 0.81 2.39
N MET A 153 7.85 0.38 2.18
CA MET A 153 8.51 -0.62 3.03
C MET A 153 8.77 -0.09 4.44
N ASP A 154 9.20 1.16 4.59
CA ASP A 154 9.44 1.78 5.89
C ASP A 154 8.16 1.87 6.72
N ARG A 155 7.04 2.21 6.11
CA ARG A 155 5.75 2.35 6.79
C ARG A 155 5.16 1.03 7.26
N LYS A 156 5.60 -0.10 6.71
CA LYS A 156 5.12 -1.44 7.09
C LYS A 156 5.84 -2.03 8.29
N LYS A 157 6.93 -1.44 8.67
CA LYS A 157 7.67 -1.86 9.86
C LYS A 157 6.99 -1.34 11.12
#